data_2158fd1fe8c558b6088b6c49969a7110
#
_entry.id   2158fd1fe8c558b6088b6c49969a7110
#
_cell.length_a   1.000
_cell.length_b   1.000
_cell.length_c   1.000
_cell.angle_alpha   90.00
_cell.angle_beta   90.00
_cell.angle_gamma   90.00
#
_symmetry.space_group_name_H-M   'P 1'
#
loop_
_entity.id
_entity.type
_entity.pdbx_description
1 polymer ?
#
loop_
_entity_poly.entity_id
_entity_poly.type
_entity_poly.pdbx_seq_one_letter_code
_entity_poly.pdbx_strand_id
1 'polypeptide(L)'
;MKELQLKYGCNPNQKPSRIFMEEGELPIEVLSGRPGYINFLDAFNSWQLVRELKEATGLPAAASFKHVSPAGAAVGLPLDDTLARIYFVDDVQIPLSPIACAYARARGADRMSSYGDFIALSDTCDLATAMLIKREVSDGVIAPDYTEEALQVLREKRKGTYNVIKIDPAYRPAPIERKQVFGITFEQGRNEVRLDDPSLFQNIPTQNKTFPDEARRDLILALITLKYTQSNSVCYVKSGQAIGIGAGQQSRIHCTRLAGNKADIWWLRQHPRVMNLPFVPGIRRADRDNTIDLFIGEDYMDVLAEGEWQKFFTERPEPLTREEKRAWIAQNTGVSLGSDAFFPFGDNVERAHKSGVQYIAQAGGSVRDDHVIDTCDKYGIAMAFTGVRLFHH
;
A
#
# COMPACT_ATOMS: atom_id res chain seq x y z
N MET A 1 -12.56 -18.61 -21.33
CA MET A 1 -13.57 -17.58 -21.67
C MET A 1 -12.87 -16.38 -22.26
N LYS A 2 -13.25 -15.93 -23.46
CA LYS A 2 -12.55 -14.84 -24.16
C LYS A 2 -12.95 -13.44 -23.70
N GLU A 3 -14.16 -13.27 -23.20
CA GLU A 3 -14.70 -11.99 -22.73
C GLU A 3 -15.66 -12.15 -21.56
N LEU A 4 -15.83 -11.06 -20.80
CA LEU A 4 -16.81 -10.95 -19.72
C LEU A 4 -17.53 -9.60 -19.84
N GLN A 5 -18.87 -9.65 -19.95
CA GLN A 5 -19.72 -8.46 -19.98
C GLN A 5 -19.82 -7.87 -18.58
N LEU A 6 -19.70 -6.55 -18.49
CA LEU A 6 -19.80 -5.80 -17.25
C LEU A 6 -21.06 -4.96 -17.21
N LYS A 7 -21.52 -4.62 -16.00
CA LYS A 7 -22.74 -3.83 -15.83
C LYS A 7 -22.63 -2.42 -16.42
N TYR A 8 -21.45 -1.80 -16.26
CA TYR A 8 -21.07 -0.49 -16.80
C TYR A 8 -19.54 -0.33 -16.68
N GLY A 9 -18.98 0.72 -17.28
CA GLY A 9 -17.57 1.07 -17.20
C GLY A 9 -17.18 1.74 -15.88
N CYS A 10 -16.36 2.79 -15.92
CA CYS A 10 -16.01 3.53 -14.70
C CYS A 10 -17.24 4.16 -14.04
N ASN A 11 -18.23 4.56 -14.82
CA ASN A 11 -19.45 5.20 -14.33
C ASN A 11 -20.70 4.51 -14.87
N PRO A 12 -21.86 4.59 -14.17
CA PRO A 12 -23.10 3.91 -14.58
C PRO A 12 -23.63 4.25 -15.97
N ASN A 13 -23.31 5.45 -16.48
CA ASN A 13 -23.68 5.90 -17.81
C ASN A 13 -22.77 5.38 -18.94
N GLN A 14 -21.61 4.80 -18.60
CA GLN A 14 -20.64 4.29 -19.56
C GLN A 14 -20.99 2.83 -19.96
N LYS A 15 -21.90 2.69 -20.92
CA LYS A 15 -22.39 1.41 -21.46
C LYS A 15 -22.30 1.42 -22.98
N PRO A 16 -22.03 0.26 -23.63
CA PRO A 16 -21.75 -1.05 -23.04
C PRO A 16 -20.38 -1.12 -22.36
N SER A 17 -20.12 -2.18 -21.57
CA SER A 17 -18.84 -2.40 -20.90
C SER A 17 -18.50 -3.88 -20.87
N ARG A 18 -17.24 -4.20 -21.12
CA ARG A 18 -16.69 -5.56 -21.05
C ARG A 18 -15.19 -5.54 -20.80
N ILE A 19 -14.66 -6.67 -20.33
CA ILE A 19 -13.24 -7.00 -20.43
C ILE A 19 -13.09 -8.14 -21.42
N PHE A 20 -12.03 -8.17 -22.22
CA PHE A 20 -11.81 -9.22 -23.23
C PHE A 20 -10.33 -9.34 -23.59
N MET A 21 -9.97 -10.48 -24.19
CA MET A 21 -8.68 -10.72 -24.81
C MET A 21 -8.84 -10.73 -26.32
N GLU A 22 -7.95 -10.04 -27.04
CA GLU A 22 -7.91 -10.13 -28.51
C GLU A 22 -7.53 -11.56 -28.95
N GLU A 23 -6.53 -12.11 -28.25
CA GLU A 23 -6.05 -13.48 -28.46
C GLU A 23 -6.08 -14.27 -27.15
N GLY A 24 -6.42 -15.56 -27.27
CA GLY A 24 -6.49 -16.44 -26.11
C GLY A 24 -7.75 -16.26 -25.25
N GLU A 25 -7.66 -16.71 -24.02
CA GLU A 25 -8.73 -16.62 -23.02
C GLU A 25 -8.30 -15.70 -21.85
N LEU A 26 -9.30 -15.16 -21.16
CA LEU A 26 -9.06 -14.41 -19.92
C LEU A 26 -8.33 -15.31 -18.91
N PRO A 27 -7.21 -14.86 -18.34
CA PRO A 27 -6.42 -15.66 -17.40
C PRO A 27 -7.01 -15.66 -15.99
N ILE A 28 -8.34 -15.55 -15.88
CA ILE A 28 -9.05 -15.45 -14.61
C ILE A 28 -10.31 -16.31 -14.60
N GLU A 29 -10.73 -16.66 -13.39
CA GLU A 29 -12.02 -17.23 -13.07
C GLU A 29 -12.65 -16.42 -11.91
N VAL A 30 -13.91 -15.99 -12.09
CA VAL A 30 -14.68 -15.33 -11.03
C VAL A 30 -15.38 -16.42 -10.21
N LEU A 31 -14.88 -16.67 -8.99
CA LEU A 31 -15.40 -17.72 -8.10
C LEU A 31 -16.60 -17.27 -7.27
N SER A 32 -16.77 -15.96 -7.09
CA SER A 32 -17.90 -15.35 -6.37
C SER A 32 -18.06 -13.89 -6.77
N GLY A 33 -19.26 -13.35 -6.65
CA GLY A 33 -19.57 -11.96 -6.92
C GLY A 33 -19.71 -11.64 -8.40
N ARG A 34 -19.75 -10.35 -8.69
CA ARG A 34 -19.77 -9.78 -10.05
C ARG A 34 -18.88 -8.54 -10.07
N PRO A 35 -17.56 -8.70 -10.23
CA PRO A 35 -16.63 -7.58 -10.24
C PRO A 35 -16.98 -6.58 -11.35
N GLY A 36 -16.91 -5.30 -11.03
CA GLY A 36 -17.10 -4.22 -11.98
C GLY A 36 -15.79 -3.82 -12.67
N TYR A 37 -15.90 -2.84 -13.55
CA TYR A 37 -14.78 -2.31 -14.34
C TYR A 37 -13.61 -1.85 -13.46
N ILE A 38 -13.88 -1.03 -12.44
CA ILE A 38 -12.83 -0.54 -11.51
C ILE A 38 -12.26 -1.68 -10.67
N ASN A 39 -13.10 -2.64 -10.25
CA ASN A 39 -12.61 -3.81 -9.49
C ASN A 39 -11.57 -4.60 -10.31
N PHE A 40 -11.79 -4.79 -11.61
CA PHE A 40 -10.81 -5.46 -12.47
C PHE A 40 -9.54 -4.65 -12.69
N LEU A 41 -9.64 -3.32 -12.80
CA LEU A 41 -8.45 -2.47 -12.86
C LEU A 41 -7.62 -2.60 -11.58
N ASP A 42 -8.25 -2.55 -10.42
CA ASP A 42 -7.57 -2.76 -9.14
C ASP A 42 -6.98 -4.17 -9.04
N ALA A 43 -7.76 -5.20 -9.40
CA ALA A 43 -7.33 -6.59 -9.35
C ALA A 43 -6.08 -6.85 -10.20
N PHE A 44 -6.06 -6.39 -11.45
CA PHE A 44 -4.94 -6.68 -12.35
C PHE A 44 -3.70 -5.86 -12.04
N ASN A 45 -3.85 -4.61 -11.61
CA ASN A 45 -2.70 -3.81 -11.18
C ASN A 45 -2.09 -4.34 -9.87
N SER A 46 -2.93 -4.66 -8.90
CA SER A 46 -2.47 -5.21 -7.62
C SER A 46 -1.85 -6.60 -7.75
N TRP A 47 -2.39 -7.44 -8.65
CA TRP A 47 -1.79 -8.75 -8.93
C TRP A 47 -0.36 -8.64 -9.47
N GLN A 48 -0.12 -7.74 -10.42
CA GLN A 48 1.22 -7.51 -10.95
C GLN A 48 2.20 -7.10 -9.84
N LEU A 49 1.77 -6.21 -8.95
CA LEU A 49 2.58 -5.75 -7.82
C LEU A 49 2.97 -6.93 -6.91
N VAL A 50 2.01 -7.71 -6.43
CA VAL A 50 2.31 -8.77 -5.46
C VAL A 50 3.10 -9.92 -6.08
N ARG A 51 2.86 -10.24 -7.35
CA ARG A 51 3.66 -11.22 -8.08
C ARG A 51 5.11 -10.79 -8.18
N GLU A 52 5.38 -9.57 -8.62
CA GLU A 52 6.73 -9.03 -8.75
C GLU A 52 7.43 -8.93 -7.39
N LEU A 53 6.70 -8.51 -6.36
CA LEU A 53 7.24 -8.40 -5.01
C LEU A 53 7.64 -9.78 -4.44
N LYS A 54 6.83 -10.81 -4.67
CA LYS A 54 7.20 -12.18 -4.30
C LYS A 54 8.41 -12.69 -5.09
N GLU A 55 8.45 -12.45 -6.40
CA GLU A 55 9.59 -12.84 -7.25
C GLU A 55 10.88 -12.17 -6.78
N ALA A 56 10.82 -10.90 -6.38
CA ALA A 56 11.98 -10.13 -5.95
C ALA A 56 12.48 -10.50 -4.54
N THR A 57 11.59 -10.86 -3.62
CA THR A 57 11.92 -11.04 -2.20
C THR A 57 11.91 -12.51 -1.75
N GLY A 58 11.29 -13.40 -2.52
CA GLY A 58 11.06 -14.79 -2.11
C GLY A 58 10.01 -14.97 -1.02
N LEU A 59 9.35 -13.89 -0.58
CA LEU A 59 8.36 -13.89 0.50
C LEU A 59 6.94 -13.76 -0.06
N PRO A 60 5.93 -14.39 0.57
CA PRO A 60 4.54 -14.09 0.25
C PRO A 60 4.26 -12.60 0.35
N ALA A 61 3.48 -12.07 -0.57
CA ALA A 61 3.19 -10.64 -0.67
C ALA A 61 1.70 -10.38 -0.79
N ALA A 62 1.25 -9.24 -0.27
CA ALA A 62 -0.11 -8.76 -0.39
C ALA A 62 -0.14 -7.26 -0.69
N ALA A 63 -1.22 -6.81 -1.31
CA ALA A 63 -1.48 -5.40 -1.55
C ALA A 63 -2.97 -5.08 -1.30
N SER A 64 -3.20 -3.84 -0.87
CA SER A 64 -4.52 -3.24 -0.74
C SER A 64 -4.61 -2.11 -1.77
N PHE A 65 -5.52 -2.22 -2.72
CA PHE A 65 -5.68 -1.27 -3.83
C PHE A 65 -7.00 -0.54 -3.73
N LYS A 66 -6.97 0.74 -4.09
CA LYS A 66 -8.16 1.57 -4.23
C LYS A 66 -7.92 2.66 -5.26
N HIS A 67 -8.89 2.88 -6.16
CA HIS A 67 -8.76 3.85 -7.25
C HIS A 67 -7.48 3.66 -8.08
N VAL A 68 -7.20 2.39 -8.41
CA VAL A 68 -6.07 1.98 -9.28
C VAL A 68 -4.70 2.39 -8.73
N SER A 69 -4.58 2.49 -7.41
CA SER A 69 -3.30 2.73 -6.72
C SER A 69 -3.25 1.95 -5.40
N PRO A 70 -2.06 1.53 -4.96
CA PRO A 70 -1.93 0.86 -3.67
C PRO A 70 -2.16 1.84 -2.51
N ALA A 71 -3.02 1.46 -1.58
CA ALA A 71 -3.09 2.04 -0.24
C ALA A 71 -2.01 1.41 0.67
N GLY A 72 -1.63 0.17 0.39
CA GLY A 72 -0.59 -0.55 1.09
C GLY A 72 -0.07 -1.74 0.29
N ALA A 73 1.17 -2.14 0.59
CA ALA A 73 1.83 -3.32 0.06
C ALA A 73 2.81 -3.85 1.10
N ALA A 74 2.94 -5.17 1.22
CA ALA A 74 3.80 -5.77 2.23
C ALA A 74 4.21 -7.20 1.87
N VAL A 75 5.28 -7.66 2.51
CA VAL A 75 5.70 -9.05 2.51
C VAL A 75 5.36 -9.74 3.84
N GLY A 76 5.28 -11.06 3.83
CA GLY A 76 4.79 -11.89 4.92
C GLY A 76 5.78 -12.09 6.06
N LEU A 77 6.23 -11.02 6.69
CA LEU A 77 7.00 -11.07 7.92
C LEU A 77 6.06 -11.21 9.14
N PRO A 78 6.46 -11.91 10.20
CA PRO A 78 5.67 -12.05 11.42
C PRO A 78 5.27 -10.69 12.00
N LEU A 79 4.10 -10.62 12.63
CA LEU A 79 3.66 -9.45 13.40
C LEU A 79 4.18 -9.57 14.84
N ASP A 80 4.68 -8.46 15.39
CA ASP A 80 4.83 -8.32 16.83
C ASP A 80 3.49 -7.94 17.48
N ASP A 81 3.45 -7.93 18.81
CA ASP A 81 2.24 -7.63 19.57
C ASP A 81 1.68 -6.22 19.29
N THR A 82 2.57 -5.25 19.06
CA THR A 82 2.18 -3.88 18.75
C THR A 82 1.49 -3.80 17.40
N LEU A 83 2.08 -4.39 16.36
CA LEU A 83 1.49 -4.43 15.02
C LEU A 83 0.18 -5.23 15.02
N ALA A 84 0.13 -6.37 15.73
CA ALA A 84 -1.10 -7.14 15.85
C ALA A 84 -2.25 -6.32 16.46
N ARG A 85 -1.95 -5.51 17.49
CA ARG A 85 -2.93 -4.60 18.12
C ARG A 85 -3.39 -3.49 17.20
N ILE A 86 -2.47 -2.75 16.57
CA ILE A 86 -2.85 -1.61 15.71
C ILE A 86 -3.54 -2.05 14.41
N TYR A 87 -3.33 -3.29 13.98
CA TYR A 87 -4.03 -3.90 12.83
C TYR A 87 -5.32 -4.64 13.23
N PHE A 88 -5.65 -4.66 14.52
CA PHE A 88 -6.83 -5.31 15.08
C PHE A 88 -6.93 -6.79 14.72
N VAL A 89 -5.82 -7.50 14.84
CA VAL A 89 -5.71 -8.95 14.61
C VAL A 89 -5.19 -9.71 15.84
N ASP A 90 -4.96 -9.02 16.94
CA ASP A 90 -4.48 -9.57 18.22
C ASP A 90 -5.49 -10.52 18.89
N ASP A 91 -6.76 -10.45 18.52
CA ASP A 91 -7.84 -11.31 18.99
C ASP A 91 -8.09 -12.56 18.13
N VAL A 92 -7.33 -12.74 17.05
CA VAL A 92 -7.47 -13.91 16.16
C VAL A 92 -6.88 -15.15 16.80
N GLN A 93 -7.70 -16.21 16.93
CA GLN A 93 -7.30 -17.44 17.60
C GLN A 93 -6.54 -18.42 16.71
N ILE A 94 -6.52 -18.19 15.40
CA ILE A 94 -5.79 -19.01 14.42
C ILE A 94 -4.40 -18.41 14.22
N PRO A 95 -3.32 -19.22 14.22
CA PRO A 95 -1.99 -18.72 13.87
C PRO A 95 -1.98 -18.09 12.48
N LEU A 96 -1.42 -16.88 12.36
CA LEU A 96 -1.34 -16.19 11.09
C LEU A 96 -0.23 -16.80 10.23
N SER A 97 -0.60 -17.27 9.05
CA SER A 97 0.34 -17.69 8.02
C SER A 97 1.13 -16.50 7.45
N PRO A 98 2.26 -16.73 6.74
CA PRO A 98 2.99 -15.66 6.10
C PRO A 98 2.12 -14.80 5.17
N ILE A 99 1.22 -15.39 4.39
CA ILE A 99 0.32 -14.61 3.52
C ILE A 99 -0.72 -13.82 4.32
N ALA A 100 -1.22 -14.35 5.44
CA ALA A 100 -2.08 -13.60 6.35
C ALA A 100 -1.35 -12.41 6.99
N CYS A 101 -0.09 -12.59 7.39
CA CYS A 101 0.76 -11.50 7.88
C CYS A 101 0.99 -10.43 6.81
N ALA A 102 1.26 -10.82 5.57
CA ALA A 102 1.40 -9.89 4.45
C ALA A 102 0.13 -9.05 4.25
N TYR A 103 -1.03 -9.69 4.26
CA TYR A 103 -2.31 -8.99 4.15
C TYR A 103 -2.57 -8.03 5.32
N ALA A 104 -2.37 -8.48 6.55
CA ALA A 104 -2.55 -7.64 7.73
C ALA A 104 -1.66 -6.39 7.68
N ARG A 105 -0.41 -6.52 7.24
CA ARG A 105 0.55 -5.42 7.06
C ARG A 105 0.14 -4.49 5.91
N ALA A 106 -0.22 -5.04 4.75
CA ALA A 106 -0.58 -4.26 3.57
C ALA A 106 -1.82 -3.38 3.84
N ARG A 107 -2.86 -3.96 4.44
CA ARG A 107 -4.08 -3.24 4.79
C ARG A 107 -3.89 -2.33 6.01
N GLY A 108 -3.15 -2.82 7.00
CA GLY A 108 -3.03 -2.18 8.31
C GLY A 108 -2.26 -0.87 8.29
N ALA A 109 -1.36 -0.68 7.34
CA ALA A 109 -0.53 0.52 7.27
C ALA A 109 -1.34 1.80 6.99
N ASP A 110 -2.37 1.72 6.17
CA ASP A 110 -3.31 2.82 5.90
C ASP A 110 -4.75 2.29 5.92
N ARG A 111 -5.28 2.12 7.11
CA ARG A 111 -6.61 1.54 7.32
C ARG A 111 -7.74 2.42 6.78
N MET A 112 -7.53 3.75 6.75
CA MET A 112 -8.50 4.70 6.21
C MET A 112 -8.64 4.54 4.68
N SER A 113 -7.52 4.54 3.96
CA SER A 113 -7.52 4.37 2.50
C SER A 113 -7.90 2.95 2.08
N SER A 114 -7.68 1.95 2.93
CA SER A 114 -8.02 0.55 2.65
C SER A 114 -9.49 0.20 2.88
N TYR A 115 -10.29 1.10 3.37
CA TYR A 115 -11.74 0.90 3.52
C TYR A 115 -12.41 0.79 2.15
N GLY A 116 -12.97 -0.38 1.83
CA GLY A 116 -13.54 -0.68 0.52
C GLY A 116 -12.49 -0.98 -0.55
N ASP A 117 -11.36 -1.56 -0.17
CA ASP A 117 -10.23 -1.93 -1.02
C ASP A 117 -10.51 -3.15 -1.92
N PHE A 118 -9.60 -3.36 -2.87
CA PHE A 118 -9.42 -4.63 -3.56
C PHE A 118 -8.08 -5.24 -3.17
N ILE A 119 -8.10 -6.50 -2.75
CA ILE A 119 -6.95 -7.19 -2.15
C ILE A 119 -6.28 -8.06 -3.22
N ALA A 120 -4.95 -8.04 -3.29
CA ALA A 120 -4.18 -9.04 -4.03
C ALA A 120 -3.29 -9.85 -3.10
N LEU A 121 -3.21 -11.14 -3.36
CA LEU A 121 -2.37 -12.09 -2.64
C LEU A 121 -1.49 -12.83 -3.64
N SER A 122 -0.19 -12.91 -3.38
CA SER A 122 0.77 -13.60 -4.28
C SER A 122 0.67 -15.13 -4.20
N ASP A 123 0.09 -15.63 -3.13
CA ASP A 123 -0.01 -17.06 -2.78
C ASP A 123 -1.45 -17.48 -2.56
N THR A 124 -1.68 -18.79 -2.43
CA THR A 124 -2.99 -19.34 -2.09
C THR A 124 -3.56 -18.66 -0.85
N CYS A 125 -4.79 -18.17 -0.97
CA CYS A 125 -5.53 -17.64 0.18
C CYS A 125 -5.94 -18.79 1.08
N ASP A 126 -5.41 -18.83 2.29
CA ASP A 126 -5.73 -19.81 3.31
C ASP A 126 -6.83 -19.33 4.26
N LEU A 127 -7.24 -20.22 5.16
CA LEU A 127 -8.31 -19.94 6.13
C LEU A 127 -7.98 -18.72 7.01
N ALA A 128 -6.75 -18.63 7.51
CA ALA A 128 -6.34 -17.50 8.36
C ALA A 128 -6.50 -16.16 7.63
N THR A 129 -6.05 -16.10 6.38
CA THR A 129 -6.19 -14.90 5.53
C THR A 129 -7.67 -14.58 5.26
N ALA A 130 -8.47 -15.56 4.90
CA ALA A 130 -9.90 -15.38 4.65
C ALA A 130 -10.65 -14.88 5.90
N MET A 131 -10.27 -15.34 7.07
CA MET A 131 -10.85 -14.88 8.35
C MET A 131 -10.51 -13.42 8.65
N LEU A 132 -9.32 -12.95 8.30
CA LEU A 132 -8.98 -11.54 8.39
C LEU A 132 -9.79 -10.71 7.38
N ILE A 133 -9.88 -11.16 6.12
CA ILE A 133 -10.65 -10.47 5.06
C ILE A 133 -12.13 -10.37 5.44
N LYS A 134 -12.71 -11.42 6.03
CA LYS A 134 -14.11 -11.46 6.45
C LYS A 134 -14.49 -10.29 7.36
N ARG A 135 -13.56 -9.84 8.21
CA ARG A 135 -13.78 -8.81 9.24
C ARG A 135 -13.73 -7.39 8.73
N GLU A 136 -13.18 -7.19 7.53
CA GLU A 136 -12.91 -5.86 6.97
C GLU A 136 -13.90 -5.49 5.87
N VAL A 137 -14.13 -4.19 5.67
CA VAL A 137 -14.89 -3.68 4.51
C VAL A 137 -13.97 -3.68 3.29
N SER A 138 -14.28 -4.53 2.33
CA SER A 138 -13.50 -4.77 1.13
C SER A 138 -14.41 -5.09 -0.05
N ASP A 139 -14.01 -4.76 -1.26
CA ASP A 139 -14.77 -5.03 -2.47
C ASP A 139 -14.48 -6.39 -3.10
N GLY A 140 -13.28 -6.89 -2.92
CA GLY A 140 -12.90 -8.19 -3.48
C GLY A 140 -11.45 -8.57 -3.23
N VAL A 141 -11.10 -9.77 -3.70
CA VAL A 141 -9.77 -10.35 -3.59
C VAL A 141 -9.40 -11.10 -4.87
N ILE A 142 -8.13 -10.99 -5.28
CA ILE A 142 -7.51 -11.78 -6.34
C ILE A 142 -6.33 -12.57 -5.77
N ALA A 143 -6.28 -13.86 -6.09
CA ALA A 143 -5.21 -14.76 -5.67
C ALA A 143 -5.01 -15.88 -6.71
N PRO A 144 -3.85 -16.56 -6.73
CA PRO A 144 -3.61 -17.68 -7.65
C PRO A 144 -4.46 -18.90 -7.31
N ASP A 145 -4.83 -19.06 -6.03
CA ASP A 145 -5.71 -20.13 -5.57
C ASP A 145 -6.33 -19.81 -4.20
N TYR A 146 -7.25 -20.65 -3.77
CA TYR A 146 -7.95 -20.57 -2.48
C TYR A 146 -8.08 -21.97 -1.90
N THR A 147 -7.83 -22.13 -0.60
CA THR A 147 -8.22 -23.38 0.05
C THR A 147 -9.75 -23.48 0.10
N GLU A 148 -10.28 -24.70 0.21
CA GLU A 148 -11.72 -24.91 0.22
C GLU A 148 -12.40 -24.14 1.36
N GLU A 149 -11.82 -24.18 2.56
CA GLU A 149 -12.33 -23.49 3.74
C GLU A 149 -12.27 -21.97 3.58
N ALA A 150 -11.17 -21.45 3.00
CA ALA A 150 -11.03 -20.02 2.72
C ALA A 150 -12.09 -19.54 1.71
N LEU A 151 -12.29 -20.29 0.64
CA LEU A 151 -13.30 -19.99 -0.37
C LEU A 151 -14.71 -19.99 0.20
N GLN A 152 -15.04 -20.93 1.08
CA GLN A 152 -16.32 -20.96 1.76
C GLN A 152 -16.54 -19.68 2.59
N VAL A 153 -15.56 -19.29 3.42
CA VAL A 153 -15.63 -18.07 4.23
C VAL A 153 -15.84 -16.83 3.38
N LEU A 154 -15.11 -16.71 2.26
CA LEU A 154 -15.21 -15.56 1.36
C LEU A 154 -16.55 -15.53 0.61
N ARG A 155 -17.08 -16.67 0.19
CA ARG A 155 -18.39 -16.77 -0.47
C ARG A 155 -19.55 -16.34 0.42
N GLU A 156 -19.45 -16.51 1.72
CA GLU A 156 -20.48 -16.07 2.68
C GLU A 156 -20.46 -14.56 2.92
N LYS A 157 -19.31 -13.90 2.65
CA LYS A 157 -19.15 -12.46 2.86
C LYS A 157 -20.10 -11.67 1.97
N ARG A 158 -20.60 -10.51 2.49
CA ARG A 158 -21.57 -9.64 1.80
C ARG A 158 -22.81 -10.39 1.28
N LYS A 159 -23.30 -11.34 2.06
CA LYS A 159 -24.48 -12.17 1.70
C LYS A 159 -24.31 -12.90 0.35
N GLY A 160 -23.10 -13.39 0.08
CA GLY A 160 -22.80 -14.15 -1.13
C GLY A 160 -22.43 -13.30 -2.36
N THR A 161 -22.20 -12.02 -2.20
CA THR A 161 -21.87 -11.10 -3.32
C THR A 161 -20.43 -10.57 -3.30
N TYR A 162 -19.59 -11.04 -2.39
CA TYR A 162 -18.19 -10.64 -2.33
C TYR A 162 -17.42 -11.11 -3.56
N ASN A 163 -16.59 -10.25 -4.13
CA ASN A 163 -15.85 -10.57 -5.35
C ASN A 163 -14.62 -11.42 -5.03
N VAL A 164 -14.55 -12.61 -5.59
CA VAL A 164 -13.42 -13.53 -5.45
C VAL A 164 -12.94 -13.93 -6.84
N ILE A 165 -11.71 -13.57 -7.17
CA ILE A 165 -11.10 -13.82 -8.48
C ILE A 165 -9.92 -14.76 -8.31
N LYS A 166 -9.90 -15.84 -9.07
CA LYS A 166 -8.73 -16.71 -9.25
C LYS A 166 -8.01 -16.29 -10.53
N ILE A 167 -6.68 -16.15 -10.46
CA ILE A 167 -5.84 -15.81 -11.61
C ILE A 167 -4.84 -16.93 -11.91
N ASP A 168 -4.59 -17.17 -13.19
CA ASP A 168 -3.52 -18.07 -13.60
C ASP A 168 -2.15 -17.42 -13.32
N PRO A 169 -1.36 -17.93 -12.36
CA PRO A 169 -0.07 -17.36 -12.02
C PRO A 169 1.00 -17.53 -13.11
N ALA A 170 0.77 -18.43 -14.06
CA ALA A 170 1.68 -18.66 -15.18
C ALA A 170 1.45 -17.68 -16.34
N TYR A 171 0.31 -17.02 -16.38
CA TYR A 171 0.01 -16.05 -17.44
C TYR A 171 1.01 -14.89 -17.47
N ARG A 172 1.45 -14.57 -18.68
CA ARG A 172 2.30 -13.40 -18.96
C ARG A 172 1.65 -12.59 -20.10
N PRO A 173 1.42 -11.30 -19.91
CA PRO A 173 0.86 -10.46 -20.96
C PRO A 173 1.86 -10.26 -22.09
N ALA A 174 1.35 -9.87 -23.28
CA ALA A 174 2.18 -9.50 -24.40
C ALA A 174 3.19 -8.39 -24.05
N PRO A 175 4.36 -8.34 -24.71
CA PRO A 175 5.41 -7.34 -24.40
C PRO A 175 5.02 -5.91 -24.80
N ILE A 176 3.97 -5.75 -25.57
CA ILE A 176 3.45 -4.47 -26.02
C ILE A 176 2.10 -4.21 -25.37
N GLU A 177 1.93 -3.01 -24.82
CA GLU A 177 0.66 -2.57 -24.25
C GLU A 177 0.12 -1.34 -24.98
N ARG A 178 -1.21 -1.20 -25.00
CA ARG A 178 -1.93 -0.15 -25.69
C ARG A 178 -2.92 0.55 -24.77
N LYS A 179 -3.07 1.84 -24.96
CA LYS A 179 -4.05 2.68 -24.27
C LYS A 179 -4.70 3.63 -25.28
N GLN A 180 -5.99 3.86 -25.14
CA GLN A 180 -6.71 4.81 -26.00
C GLN A 180 -7.09 6.08 -25.23
N VAL A 181 -6.79 7.22 -25.80
CA VAL A 181 -7.21 8.54 -25.31
C VAL A 181 -7.74 9.33 -26.48
N PHE A 182 -8.95 9.83 -26.38
CA PHE A 182 -9.62 10.57 -27.46
C PHE A 182 -9.63 9.83 -28.81
N GLY A 183 -9.80 8.50 -28.79
CA GLY A 183 -9.76 7.66 -29.99
C GLY A 183 -8.36 7.41 -30.59
N ILE A 184 -7.33 8.05 -30.04
CA ILE A 184 -5.94 7.83 -30.44
C ILE A 184 -5.34 6.71 -29.61
N THR A 185 -4.74 5.73 -30.26
CA THR A 185 -4.07 4.63 -29.60
C THR A 185 -2.61 4.97 -29.33
N PHE A 186 -2.24 4.87 -28.06
CA PHE A 186 -0.86 4.91 -27.60
C PHE A 186 -0.35 3.47 -27.46
N GLU A 187 0.84 3.23 -27.96
CA GLU A 187 1.49 1.92 -27.92
C GLU A 187 2.89 2.06 -27.33
N GLN A 188 3.24 1.18 -26.40
CA GLN A 188 4.57 1.14 -25.78
C GLN A 188 4.95 -0.26 -25.37
N GLY A 189 6.25 -0.49 -25.18
CA GLY A 189 6.72 -1.68 -24.47
C GLY A 189 6.24 -1.68 -23.01
N ARG A 190 5.91 -2.86 -22.49
CA ARG A 190 5.59 -2.99 -21.06
C ARG A 190 6.80 -2.63 -20.22
N ASN A 191 6.56 -2.06 -19.05
CA ASN A 191 7.62 -1.80 -18.09
C ASN A 191 8.07 -3.11 -17.43
N GLU A 192 9.09 -3.74 -17.98
CA GLU A 192 9.66 -5.02 -17.51
C GLU A 192 10.96 -4.83 -16.72
N VAL A 193 11.26 -3.58 -16.28
CA VAL A 193 12.46 -3.33 -15.48
C VAL A 193 12.44 -4.16 -14.19
N ARG A 194 13.56 -4.84 -13.92
CA ARG A 194 13.75 -5.64 -12.70
C ARG A 194 14.26 -4.75 -11.59
N LEU A 195 13.44 -4.54 -10.55
CA LEU A 195 13.75 -3.65 -9.43
C LEU A 195 14.52 -4.34 -8.30
N ASP A 196 14.72 -5.65 -8.40
CA ASP A 196 15.62 -6.45 -7.58
C ASP A 196 17.05 -6.59 -8.16
N ASP A 197 17.32 -5.96 -9.30
CA ASP A 197 18.65 -5.97 -9.92
C ASP A 197 19.65 -5.22 -9.01
N PRO A 198 20.72 -5.89 -8.54
CA PRO A 198 21.73 -5.25 -7.69
C PRO A 198 22.39 -4.01 -8.32
N SER A 199 22.42 -3.89 -9.65
CA SER A 199 23.00 -2.76 -10.36
C SER A 199 22.32 -1.43 -10.02
N LEU A 200 21.04 -1.46 -9.65
CA LEU A 200 20.27 -0.27 -9.26
C LEU A 200 20.79 0.41 -7.99
N PHE A 201 21.56 -0.32 -7.17
CA PHE A 201 22.10 0.16 -5.89
C PHE A 201 23.63 0.34 -5.92
N GLN A 202 24.24 0.42 -7.10
CA GLN A 202 25.68 0.61 -7.24
C GLN A 202 26.09 2.10 -7.23
N ASN A 203 25.26 2.98 -7.77
CA ASN A 203 25.52 4.42 -7.78
C ASN A 203 24.98 5.07 -6.49
N ILE A 204 25.84 5.22 -5.51
CA ILE A 204 25.51 5.82 -4.20
C ILE A 204 26.33 7.11 -4.07
N PRO A 205 25.78 8.27 -4.43
CA PRO A 205 26.54 9.55 -4.44
C PRO A 205 26.78 10.14 -3.06
N THR A 206 26.00 9.73 -2.04
CA THR A 206 26.11 10.24 -0.67
C THR A 206 27.36 9.74 0.06
N GLN A 207 27.76 10.42 1.16
CA GLN A 207 28.89 10.01 2.00
C GLN A 207 28.63 8.66 2.67
N ASN A 208 27.43 8.46 3.24
CA ASN A 208 27.03 7.15 3.73
C ASN A 208 26.71 6.23 2.54
N LYS A 209 27.45 5.14 2.42
CA LYS A 209 27.35 4.15 1.34
C LYS A 209 26.62 2.87 1.75
N THR A 210 26.20 2.76 3.00
CA THR A 210 25.77 1.50 3.59
C THR A 210 24.27 1.35 3.52
N PHE A 211 23.84 0.27 2.86
CA PHE A 211 22.46 -0.22 2.87
C PHE A 211 22.45 -1.61 3.54
N PRO A 212 21.94 -1.73 4.77
CA PRO A 212 21.63 -3.04 5.35
C PRO A 212 20.68 -3.86 4.45
N ASP A 213 20.74 -5.18 4.54
CA ASP A 213 19.91 -6.06 3.70
C ASP A 213 18.40 -5.78 3.86
N GLU A 214 17.97 -5.48 5.08
CA GLU A 214 16.58 -5.09 5.35
C GLU A 214 16.20 -3.78 4.64
N ALA A 215 17.10 -2.80 4.62
CA ALA A 215 16.87 -1.55 3.91
C ALA A 215 16.82 -1.75 2.39
N ARG A 216 17.67 -2.63 1.83
CA ARG A 216 17.59 -3.00 0.42
C ARG A 216 16.27 -3.65 0.07
N ARG A 217 15.84 -4.63 0.85
CA ARG A 217 14.53 -5.26 0.68
C ARG A 217 13.42 -4.21 0.70
N ASP A 218 13.46 -3.30 1.66
CA ASP A 218 12.44 -2.27 1.83
C ASP A 218 12.47 -1.24 0.68
N LEU A 219 13.64 -0.89 0.14
CA LEU A 219 13.75 -0.05 -1.05
C LEU A 219 13.23 -0.75 -2.30
N ILE A 220 13.50 -2.03 -2.47
CA ILE A 220 12.94 -2.85 -3.55
C ILE A 220 11.41 -2.89 -3.46
N LEU A 221 10.86 -3.11 -2.26
CA LEU A 221 9.43 -3.05 -2.00
C LEU A 221 8.85 -1.68 -2.38
N ALA A 222 9.51 -0.59 -1.98
CA ALA A 222 9.09 0.76 -2.33
C ALA A 222 9.03 0.96 -3.84
N LEU A 223 10.08 0.61 -4.57
CA LEU A 223 10.17 0.81 -6.02
C LEU A 223 9.15 -0.05 -6.78
N ILE A 224 8.96 -1.32 -6.39
CA ILE A 224 7.92 -2.19 -6.99
C ILE A 224 6.53 -1.62 -6.72
N THR A 225 6.25 -1.14 -5.51
CA THR A 225 4.99 -0.48 -5.19
C THR A 225 4.73 0.73 -6.08
N LEU A 226 5.76 1.56 -6.31
CA LEU A 226 5.66 2.77 -7.13
C LEU A 226 5.49 2.47 -8.61
N LYS A 227 6.02 1.36 -9.12
CA LYS A 227 5.83 0.91 -10.49
C LYS A 227 4.34 0.74 -10.85
N TYR A 228 3.48 0.51 -9.85
CA TYR A 228 2.04 0.33 -9.99
C TYR A 228 1.22 1.41 -9.29
N THR A 229 1.83 2.57 -9.01
CA THR A 229 1.19 3.71 -8.36
C THR A 229 1.11 4.89 -9.33
N GLN A 230 -0.06 5.53 -9.41
CA GLN A 230 -0.25 6.72 -10.26
C GLN A 230 0.75 7.82 -9.89
N SER A 231 1.47 8.33 -10.89
CA SER A 231 2.49 9.37 -10.71
C SER A 231 1.91 10.77 -10.47
N ASN A 232 2.64 11.68 -9.79
CA ASN A 232 3.87 11.43 -9.05
C ASN A 232 3.59 10.55 -7.85
N SER A 233 4.54 9.67 -7.52
CA SER A 233 4.38 8.79 -6.37
C SER A 233 5.65 8.67 -5.54
N VAL A 234 5.47 8.52 -4.22
CA VAL A 234 6.51 8.35 -3.21
C VAL A 234 6.01 7.31 -2.20
N CYS A 235 6.89 6.42 -1.77
CA CYS A 235 6.57 5.36 -0.84
C CYS A 235 7.58 5.28 0.30
N TYR A 236 7.09 5.37 1.53
CA TYR A 236 7.84 5.12 2.76
C TYR A 236 7.62 3.67 3.17
N VAL A 237 8.68 2.98 3.51
CA VAL A 237 8.67 1.55 3.85
C VAL A 237 9.45 1.31 5.13
N LYS A 238 8.94 0.44 5.99
CA LYS A 238 9.64 -0.05 7.17
C LYS A 238 9.29 -1.51 7.44
N SER A 239 10.31 -2.31 7.75
CA SER A 239 10.12 -3.71 8.16
C SER A 239 9.23 -4.52 7.20
N GLY A 240 9.47 -4.39 5.90
CA GLY A 240 8.78 -5.19 4.87
C GLY A 240 7.35 -4.75 4.56
N GLN A 241 6.99 -3.51 4.88
CA GLN A 241 5.67 -2.97 4.55
C GLN A 241 5.72 -1.49 4.18
N ALA A 242 4.95 -1.08 3.20
CA ALA A 242 4.68 0.32 2.93
C ALA A 242 3.91 0.92 4.11
N ILE A 243 4.42 2.02 4.65
CA ILE A 243 3.82 2.72 5.80
C ILE A 243 3.20 4.07 5.41
N GLY A 244 3.50 4.55 4.21
CA GLY A 244 2.88 5.75 3.65
C GLY A 244 3.13 5.83 2.15
N ILE A 245 2.06 5.90 1.36
CA ILE A 245 2.11 6.02 -0.10
C ILE A 245 1.41 7.30 -0.50
N GLY A 246 2.12 8.15 -1.24
CA GLY A 246 1.55 9.29 -1.95
C GLY A 246 1.40 8.97 -3.43
N ALA A 247 0.23 9.21 -3.99
CA ALA A 247 -0.11 8.87 -5.37
C ALA A 247 -0.77 10.05 -6.10
N GLY A 248 -0.55 10.15 -7.41
CA GLY A 248 -1.29 11.06 -8.29
C GLY A 248 -1.06 12.55 -8.02
N GLN A 249 0.05 12.92 -7.41
CA GLN A 249 0.33 14.32 -7.09
C GLN A 249 1.07 15.01 -8.22
N GLN A 250 0.68 16.26 -8.50
CA GLN A 250 1.32 17.09 -9.55
C GLN A 250 2.68 17.64 -9.10
N SER A 251 2.88 17.84 -7.80
CA SER A 251 4.13 18.32 -7.23
C SER A 251 4.84 17.23 -6.44
N ARG A 252 6.15 17.04 -6.70
CA ARG A 252 6.96 16.03 -5.96
C ARG A 252 6.95 16.28 -4.46
N ILE A 253 7.14 17.53 -4.03
CA ILE A 253 7.17 17.84 -2.60
C ILE A 253 5.81 17.61 -1.93
N HIS A 254 4.69 17.89 -2.60
CA HIS A 254 3.36 17.57 -2.07
C HIS A 254 3.17 16.06 -1.94
N CYS A 255 3.69 15.28 -2.89
CA CYS A 255 3.66 13.83 -2.82
C CYS A 255 4.47 13.30 -1.63
N THR A 256 5.69 13.80 -1.44
CA THR A 256 6.57 13.45 -0.32
C THR A 256 5.93 13.80 1.03
N ARG A 257 5.26 14.95 1.13
CA ARG A 257 4.52 15.35 2.33
C ARG A 257 3.34 14.45 2.61
N LEU A 258 2.53 14.15 1.60
CA LEU A 258 1.36 13.28 1.75
C LEU A 258 1.77 11.88 2.22
N ALA A 259 2.74 11.28 1.56
CA ALA A 259 3.26 9.96 1.95
C ALA A 259 3.86 9.98 3.36
N GLY A 260 4.63 11.02 3.69
CA GLY A 260 5.21 11.20 5.02
C GLY A 260 4.17 11.40 6.12
N ASN A 261 3.09 12.14 5.85
CA ASN A 261 2.00 12.30 6.82
C ASN A 261 1.31 10.96 7.12
N LYS A 262 1.11 10.12 6.11
CA LYS A 262 0.58 8.76 6.31
C LYS A 262 1.53 7.88 7.12
N ALA A 263 2.83 7.94 6.84
CA ALA A 263 3.85 7.23 7.61
C ALA A 263 3.88 7.69 9.09
N ASP A 264 3.74 8.99 9.34
CA ASP A 264 3.65 9.55 10.69
C ASP A 264 2.40 9.08 11.44
N ILE A 265 1.25 9.00 10.76
CA ILE A 265 0.00 8.45 11.33
C ILE A 265 0.17 6.98 11.70
N TRP A 266 0.79 6.18 10.83
CA TRP A 266 1.07 4.78 11.13
C TRP A 266 1.91 4.63 12.38
N TRP A 267 2.94 5.47 12.58
CA TRP A 267 3.77 5.45 13.77
C TRP A 267 3.04 5.96 15.02
N LEU A 268 2.22 7.02 14.89
CA LEU A 268 1.41 7.57 15.97
C LEU A 268 0.34 6.60 16.47
N ARG A 269 -0.18 5.73 15.61
CA ARG A 269 -1.09 4.64 16.03
C ARG A 269 -0.46 3.68 17.04
N GLN A 270 0.85 3.60 17.10
CA GLN A 270 1.62 2.78 18.04
C GLN A 270 1.89 3.50 19.38
N HIS A 271 1.54 4.77 19.49
CA HIS A 271 1.70 5.50 20.74
C HIS A 271 0.83 4.88 21.84
N PRO A 272 1.35 4.63 23.08
CA PRO A 272 0.59 3.96 24.14
C PRO A 272 -0.77 4.58 24.42
N ARG A 273 -0.88 5.92 24.42
CA ARG A 273 -2.16 6.60 24.63
C ARG A 273 -3.15 6.38 23.49
N VAL A 274 -2.69 6.16 22.27
CA VAL A 274 -3.55 5.86 21.11
C VAL A 274 -3.97 4.39 21.15
N MET A 275 -3.04 3.47 21.44
CA MET A 275 -3.37 2.05 21.55
C MET A 275 -4.33 1.74 22.70
N ASN A 276 -4.33 2.55 23.75
CA ASN A 276 -5.14 2.37 24.97
C ASN A 276 -6.34 3.33 25.04
N LEU A 277 -6.79 3.89 23.92
CA LEU A 277 -8.00 4.72 23.89
C LEU A 277 -9.20 3.97 24.47
N PRO A 278 -9.95 4.58 25.42
CA PRO A 278 -11.03 3.92 26.15
C PRO A 278 -12.32 3.86 25.33
N PHE A 279 -12.31 3.09 24.24
CA PHE A 279 -13.50 2.95 23.39
C PHE A 279 -14.68 2.32 24.10
N VAL A 280 -15.89 2.74 23.73
CA VAL A 280 -17.12 2.08 24.19
C VAL A 280 -17.14 0.62 23.71
N PRO A 281 -17.69 -0.31 24.53
CA PRO A 281 -17.84 -1.70 24.13
C PRO A 281 -18.64 -1.83 22.83
N GLY A 282 -18.16 -2.69 21.92
CA GLY A 282 -18.87 -2.98 20.67
C GLY A 282 -18.77 -1.90 19.58
N ILE A 283 -17.88 -0.91 19.73
CA ILE A 283 -17.61 0.06 18.65
C ILE A 283 -17.26 -0.68 17.36
N ARG A 284 -17.85 -0.27 16.24
CA ARG A 284 -17.57 -0.87 14.94
C ARG A 284 -16.14 -0.56 14.48
N ARG A 285 -15.51 -1.48 13.77
CA ARG A 285 -14.11 -1.34 13.32
C ARG A 285 -13.87 -0.07 12.51
N ALA A 286 -14.78 0.26 11.59
CA ALA A 286 -14.68 1.47 10.77
C ALA A 286 -14.80 2.77 11.61
N ASP A 287 -15.71 2.80 12.57
CA ASP A 287 -15.87 3.95 13.47
C ASP A 287 -14.65 4.12 14.36
N ARG A 288 -14.09 3.02 14.85
CA ARG A 288 -12.85 3.01 15.63
C ARG A 288 -11.66 3.53 14.82
N ASP A 289 -11.48 3.09 13.56
CA ASP A 289 -10.43 3.59 12.69
C ASP A 289 -10.56 5.09 12.43
N ASN A 290 -11.76 5.55 12.10
CA ASN A 290 -12.04 6.97 11.86
C ASN A 290 -11.80 7.82 13.11
N THR A 291 -12.22 7.34 14.28
CA THR A 291 -12.02 8.03 15.55
C THR A 291 -10.53 8.15 15.90
N ILE A 292 -9.74 7.09 15.67
CA ILE A 292 -8.29 7.14 15.87
C ILE A 292 -7.63 8.16 14.93
N ASP A 293 -8.02 8.17 13.67
CA ASP A 293 -7.48 9.10 12.67
C ASP A 293 -7.74 10.55 13.07
N LEU A 294 -8.98 10.89 13.45
CA LEU A 294 -9.34 12.22 13.96
C LEU A 294 -8.61 12.55 15.26
N PHE A 295 -8.53 11.63 16.22
CA PHE A 295 -7.86 11.84 17.50
C PHE A 295 -6.36 12.16 17.32
N ILE A 296 -5.70 11.52 16.38
CA ILE A 296 -4.28 11.77 16.06
C ILE A 296 -4.11 13.07 15.27
N GLY A 297 -5.11 13.43 14.46
CA GLY A 297 -5.10 14.58 13.56
C GLY A 297 -5.19 15.94 14.25
N GLU A 298 -5.32 16.98 13.45
CA GLU A 298 -5.54 18.36 13.94
C GLU A 298 -7.02 18.60 14.32
N ASP A 299 -7.94 17.81 13.71
CA ASP A 299 -9.40 17.95 13.91
C ASP A 299 -9.92 17.07 15.07
N TYR A 300 -9.08 16.82 16.09
CA TYR A 300 -9.40 15.94 17.21
C TYR A 300 -10.63 16.38 18.00
N MET A 301 -11.00 17.67 17.95
CA MET A 301 -12.22 18.16 18.60
C MET A 301 -13.50 17.60 17.99
N ASP A 302 -13.47 17.13 16.76
CA ASP A 302 -14.64 16.47 16.13
C ASP A 302 -15.07 15.21 16.90
N VAL A 303 -14.14 14.58 17.60
CA VAL A 303 -14.39 13.39 18.43
C VAL A 303 -14.21 13.64 19.93
N LEU A 304 -13.73 14.80 20.36
CA LEU A 304 -13.49 15.14 21.77
C LEU A 304 -14.36 16.27 22.31
N ALA A 305 -15.18 16.92 21.46
CA ALA A 305 -16.11 17.94 21.92
C ALA A 305 -17.17 17.36 22.89
N GLU A 306 -17.66 18.18 23.78
CA GLU A 306 -18.75 17.79 24.69
C GLU A 306 -20.01 17.40 23.91
N GLY A 307 -20.58 16.24 24.26
CA GLY A 307 -21.72 15.65 23.55
C GLY A 307 -21.29 14.76 22.35
N GLU A 308 -20.02 14.82 21.91
CA GLU A 308 -19.48 13.96 20.86
C GLU A 308 -18.64 12.81 21.41
N TRP A 309 -17.70 13.08 22.33
CA TRP A 309 -16.79 12.05 22.83
C TRP A 309 -17.51 10.86 23.47
N GLN A 310 -18.67 11.06 24.08
CA GLN A 310 -19.48 10.01 24.71
C GLN A 310 -19.99 8.95 23.72
N LYS A 311 -20.00 9.28 22.43
CA LYS A 311 -20.38 8.33 21.36
C LYS A 311 -19.30 7.29 21.11
N PHE A 312 -18.04 7.60 21.41
CA PHE A 312 -16.88 6.81 21.06
C PHE A 312 -16.13 6.24 22.25
N PHE A 313 -16.13 6.98 23.38
CA PHE A 313 -15.28 6.68 24.52
C PHE A 313 -16.11 6.52 25.82
N THR A 314 -15.62 5.69 26.74
CA THR A 314 -16.17 5.54 28.08
C THR A 314 -15.78 6.67 29.02
N GLU A 315 -14.64 7.31 28.73
CA GLU A 315 -14.16 8.53 29.40
C GLU A 315 -13.45 9.40 28.35
N ARG A 316 -13.46 10.71 28.53
CA ARG A 316 -12.86 11.64 27.58
C ARG A 316 -11.32 11.52 27.62
N PRO A 317 -10.67 11.05 26.55
CA PRO A 317 -9.20 10.99 26.53
C PRO A 317 -8.59 12.38 26.31
N GLU A 318 -7.41 12.59 26.88
CA GLU A 318 -6.62 13.79 26.60
C GLU A 318 -5.94 13.68 25.21
N PRO A 319 -6.04 14.69 24.34
CA PRO A 319 -5.36 14.68 23.06
C PRO A 319 -3.84 14.72 23.23
N LEU A 320 -3.12 14.23 22.22
CA LEU A 320 -1.69 14.41 22.13
C LEU A 320 -1.37 15.85 21.73
N THR A 321 -0.47 16.50 22.46
CA THR A 321 0.04 17.80 22.06
C THR A 321 0.92 17.68 20.81
N ARG A 322 1.17 18.80 20.13
CA ARG A 322 2.05 18.85 18.98
C ARG A 322 3.47 18.42 19.33
N GLU A 323 3.96 18.80 20.50
CA GLU A 323 5.27 18.45 21.05
C GLU A 323 5.36 16.93 21.30
N GLU A 324 4.33 16.35 21.92
CA GLU A 324 4.24 14.89 22.17
C GLU A 324 4.25 14.10 20.86
N LYS A 325 3.46 14.52 19.85
CA LYS A 325 3.46 13.89 18.52
C LYS A 325 4.83 13.95 17.87
N ARG A 326 5.51 15.11 17.88
CA ARG A 326 6.85 15.28 17.31
C ARG A 326 7.89 14.43 18.03
N ALA A 327 7.86 14.40 19.36
CA ALA A 327 8.77 13.59 20.15
C ALA A 327 8.59 12.09 19.87
N TRP A 328 7.36 11.63 19.66
CA TRP A 328 7.08 10.24 19.29
C TRP A 328 7.57 9.92 17.87
N ILE A 329 7.23 10.78 16.90
CA ILE A 329 7.67 10.61 15.50
C ILE A 329 9.19 10.58 15.40
N ALA A 330 9.91 11.40 16.17
CA ALA A 330 11.36 11.43 16.19
C ALA A 330 12.02 10.11 16.63
N GLN A 331 11.28 9.21 17.28
CA GLN A 331 11.77 7.88 17.66
C GLN A 331 11.69 6.86 16.51
N ASN A 332 10.96 7.17 15.44
CA ASN A 332 10.92 6.32 14.25
C ASN A 332 12.22 6.47 13.46
N THR A 333 12.90 5.35 13.22
CA THR A 333 14.19 5.29 12.53
C THR A 333 14.21 4.12 11.55
N GLY A 334 15.22 4.05 10.69
CA GLY A 334 15.39 2.93 9.76
C GLY A 334 14.34 2.87 8.66
N VAL A 335 13.67 4.00 8.37
CA VAL A 335 12.67 4.08 7.30
C VAL A 335 13.39 4.20 5.96
N SER A 336 12.90 3.45 4.97
CA SER A 336 13.33 3.50 3.57
C SER A 336 12.32 4.30 2.76
N LEU A 337 12.79 5.07 1.77
CA LEU A 337 11.94 5.86 0.90
C LEU A 337 12.31 5.62 -0.57
N GLY A 338 11.30 5.28 -1.39
CA GLY A 338 11.40 5.26 -2.84
C GLY A 338 10.65 6.41 -3.49
N SER A 339 11.16 6.89 -4.61
CA SER A 339 10.50 7.89 -5.47
C SER A 339 10.45 7.39 -6.91
N ASP A 340 9.33 7.60 -7.60
CA ASP A 340 9.15 7.14 -8.98
C ASP A 340 9.93 7.98 -10.01
N ALA A 341 10.50 9.11 -9.59
CA ALA A 341 11.43 9.94 -10.37
C ALA A 341 12.39 10.69 -9.44
N PHE A 342 13.27 11.52 -10.03
CA PHE A 342 14.24 12.30 -9.26
C PHE A 342 13.56 13.29 -8.29
N PHE A 343 14.24 13.59 -7.20
CA PHE A 343 13.92 14.72 -6.35
C PHE A 343 14.46 16.01 -6.97
N PRO A 344 13.61 17.02 -7.21
CA PRO A 344 14.10 18.29 -7.79
C PRO A 344 14.93 19.13 -6.82
N PHE A 345 14.67 19.02 -5.51
CA PHE A 345 15.35 19.81 -4.46
C PHE A 345 15.49 18.99 -3.16
N GLY A 346 16.38 19.44 -2.27
CA GLY A 346 16.63 18.82 -0.97
C GLY A 346 15.49 18.93 0.04
N ASP A 347 14.44 19.75 -0.20
CA ASP A 347 13.26 19.86 0.65
C ASP A 347 12.50 18.52 0.78
N ASN A 348 12.56 17.67 -0.24
CA ASN A 348 12.04 16.31 -0.17
C ASN A 348 12.77 15.46 0.85
N VAL A 349 14.10 15.60 0.92
CA VAL A 349 14.95 14.91 1.92
C VAL A 349 14.70 15.46 3.32
N GLU A 350 14.59 16.79 3.45
CA GLU A 350 14.21 17.44 4.73
C GLU A 350 12.89 16.89 5.28
N ARG A 351 11.89 16.74 4.39
CA ARG A 351 10.60 16.16 4.79
C ARG A 351 10.73 14.68 5.17
N ALA A 352 11.47 13.91 4.38
CA ALA A 352 11.67 12.48 4.61
C ALA A 352 12.40 12.22 5.94
N HIS A 353 13.42 12.99 6.24
CA HIS A 353 14.17 12.88 7.50
C HIS A 353 13.27 13.01 8.74
N LYS A 354 12.29 13.92 8.71
CA LYS A 354 11.34 14.13 9.83
C LYS A 354 10.46 12.90 10.13
N SER A 355 10.31 11.98 9.19
CA SER A 355 9.60 10.71 9.36
C SER A 355 10.52 9.51 9.57
N GLY A 356 11.80 9.74 9.89
CA GLY A 356 12.75 8.68 10.23
C GLY A 356 13.45 8.02 9.04
N VAL A 357 13.40 8.61 7.85
CA VAL A 357 14.07 8.07 6.66
C VAL A 357 15.59 8.13 6.82
N GLN A 358 16.22 6.98 6.60
CA GLN A 358 17.68 6.81 6.60
C GLN A 358 18.22 6.26 5.28
N TYR A 359 17.33 5.76 4.40
CA TYR A 359 17.67 5.14 3.12
C TYR A 359 16.74 5.63 2.03
N ILE A 360 17.32 6.03 0.89
CA ILE A 360 16.55 6.56 -0.25
C ILE A 360 16.98 5.85 -1.53
N ALA A 361 16.01 5.54 -2.40
CA ALA A 361 16.22 5.16 -3.78
C ALA A 361 15.40 6.07 -4.69
N GLN A 362 16.05 6.74 -5.62
CA GLN A 362 15.44 7.61 -6.61
C GLN A 362 16.25 7.61 -7.92
N ALA A 363 15.66 8.11 -9.00
CA ALA A 363 16.29 8.00 -10.32
C ALA A 363 17.61 8.80 -10.45
N GLY A 364 17.71 9.96 -9.84
CA GLY A 364 18.78 10.93 -10.11
C GLY A 364 18.55 11.65 -11.45
N GLY A 365 19.43 12.59 -11.80
CA GLY A 365 19.39 13.34 -13.06
C GLY A 365 18.70 14.70 -12.96
N SER A 366 18.46 15.21 -11.76
CA SER A 366 18.06 16.61 -11.55
C SER A 366 19.26 17.54 -11.73
N VAL A 367 19.03 18.74 -12.24
CA VAL A 367 20.04 19.81 -12.27
C VAL A 367 20.50 20.25 -10.86
N ARG A 368 19.76 19.87 -9.84
CA ARG A 368 20.04 20.13 -8.42
C ARG A 368 20.32 18.86 -7.61
N ASP A 369 20.84 17.82 -8.26
CA ASP A 369 21.29 16.61 -7.57
C ASP A 369 22.33 16.92 -6.48
N ASP A 370 23.18 17.94 -6.68
CA ASP A 370 24.13 18.44 -5.68
C ASP A 370 23.43 18.79 -4.35
N HIS A 371 22.36 19.58 -4.41
CA HIS A 371 21.59 20.01 -3.24
C HIS A 371 20.89 18.84 -2.56
N VAL A 372 20.40 17.87 -3.34
CA VAL A 372 19.75 16.65 -2.79
C VAL A 372 20.79 15.80 -2.07
N ILE A 373 21.96 15.61 -2.65
CA ILE A 373 23.09 14.86 -2.04
C ILE A 373 23.55 15.54 -0.75
N ASP A 374 23.79 16.86 -0.77
CA ASP A 374 24.23 17.64 0.41
C ASP A 374 23.22 17.53 1.56
N THR A 375 21.92 17.53 1.24
CA THR A 375 20.88 17.37 2.27
C THR A 375 20.86 15.96 2.84
N CYS A 376 21.09 14.92 2.05
CA CYS A 376 21.26 13.55 2.54
C CYS A 376 22.48 13.45 3.46
N ASP A 377 23.61 14.01 3.06
CA ASP A 377 24.85 13.99 3.83
C ASP A 377 24.72 14.72 5.17
N LYS A 378 23.98 15.82 5.20
CA LYS A 378 23.64 16.55 6.43
C LYS A 378 23.01 15.65 7.49
N TYR A 379 22.21 14.68 7.09
CA TYR A 379 21.48 13.77 7.97
C TYR A 379 22.05 12.34 8.01
N GLY A 380 23.17 12.09 7.34
CA GLY A 380 23.78 10.76 7.28
C GLY A 380 22.95 9.73 6.50
N ILE A 381 22.06 10.17 5.61
CA ILE A 381 21.19 9.32 4.80
C ILE A 381 22.01 8.71 3.66
N ALA A 382 21.86 7.38 3.46
CA ALA A 382 22.38 6.70 2.28
C ALA A 382 21.36 6.77 1.15
N MET A 383 21.76 7.24 -0.02
CA MET A 383 20.90 7.39 -1.19
C MET A 383 21.52 6.74 -2.42
N ALA A 384 20.72 5.91 -3.11
CA ALA A 384 21.05 5.33 -4.41
C ALA A 384 20.37 6.09 -5.55
N PHE A 385 21.12 6.37 -6.60
CA PHE A 385 20.60 6.80 -7.90
C PHE A 385 20.40 5.57 -8.77
N THR A 386 19.15 5.16 -8.95
CA THR A 386 18.82 3.95 -9.72
C THR A 386 18.94 4.14 -11.24
N GLY A 387 18.88 5.37 -11.72
CA GLY A 387 18.80 5.68 -13.15
C GLY A 387 17.47 5.29 -13.80
N VAL A 388 16.49 4.84 -13.02
CA VAL A 388 15.21 4.35 -13.52
C VAL A 388 14.06 5.24 -13.07
N ARG A 389 13.28 5.71 -14.05
CA ARG A 389 12.00 6.41 -13.82
C ARG A 389 10.85 5.40 -13.91
N LEU A 390 9.92 5.47 -12.96
CA LEU A 390 8.82 4.52 -12.79
C LEU A 390 7.44 5.19 -13.01
N PHE A 391 7.33 6.14 -13.91
CA PHE A 391 6.04 6.78 -14.17
C PHE A 391 4.98 5.77 -14.60
N HIS A 392 3.82 5.89 -13.98
CA HIS A 392 2.64 5.07 -14.23
C HIS A 392 1.41 5.97 -14.42
N HIS A 393 0.76 5.84 -15.56
CA HIS A 393 -0.39 6.65 -15.95
C HIS A 393 -1.53 5.83 -16.53
#